data_5658b7c7b354487b1b926760af83a202
#
_entry.id   5658b7c7b354487b1b926760af83a202
#
_cell.length_a   1.000
_cell.length_b   1.000
_cell.length_c   1.000
_cell.angle_alpha   90.00
_cell.angle_beta   90.00
_cell.angle_gamma   90.00
#
_symmetry.space_group_name_H-M   'P 1'
#
loop_
_entity.id
_entity.type
_entity.pdbx_description
1 polymer ?
#
loop_
_entity_poly.entity_id
_entity_poly.type
_entity_poly.pdbx_seq_one_letter_code
_entity_poly.pdbx_strand_id
1 'polypeptide(L)'
;MERLDAVVIGAGVVGLAAARALALAGREVTVLEAEPRVGMHASSRNSEVIHAGIYYAPGSLKARACVAGRDMLYRYCAERGIAHRRIGKLLVAAHADEVPVLMHYLDTARANGVDDLRVLQREEWRELEPEVEAVAAILSPSTGIVDSHALMTSLLGDLQRAGGTLVCNSPVLGGAPTGGGLRVDVGGADPVRIASRTVVNCAGLRAPQVAAALGTPQAWVPPARFARGHWFALSGASPFRRLVYPMPETGGLGIHVTLDLAGQARFGPDVEWIDRIDYGFPAGREAALRRAIARYYPGIAAREIVPAQCGIRAKTAGPGEPAQDFRIDGPAQHGIPGLVNLFGIESPGLTAALALAEIATAQIADSPRTP
;
A
#
# COMPACT_ATOMS: atom_id res chain seq x y z
N MET A 1 -29.61 -19.43 7.04
CA MET A 1 -28.34 -18.72 6.97
C MET A 1 -27.52 -19.40 5.92
N GLU A 2 -27.17 -18.67 4.87
CA GLU A 2 -26.33 -19.16 3.78
C GLU A 2 -24.92 -19.50 4.29
N ARG A 3 -24.31 -20.57 3.74
CA ARG A 3 -22.95 -21.00 4.13
C ARG A 3 -22.00 -20.79 2.97
N LEU A 4 -20.95 -20.01 3.23
CA LEU A 4 -19.86 -19.75 2.31
C LEU A 4 -18.59 -20.43 2.78
N ASP A 5 -17.71 -20.80 1.85
CA ASP A 5 -16.42 -21.39 2.20
C ASP A 5 -15.44 -20.33 2.68
N ALA A 6 -15.23 -19.28 1.89
CA ALA A 6 -14.33 -18.18 2.24
C ALA A 6 -14.93 -16.83 1.90
N VAL A 7 -14.81 -15.89 2.82
CA VAL A 7 -15.19 -14.48 2.65
C VAL A 7 -13.95 -13.60 2.79
N VAL A 8 -13.75 -12.71 1.84
CA VAL A 8 -12.74 -11.64 1.92
C VAL A 8 -13.46 -10.31 2.08
N ILE A 9 -13.12 -9.54 3.11
CA ILE A 9 -13.73 -8.25 3.39
C ILE A 9 -12.85 -7.13 2.85
N GLY A 10 -13.37 -6.39 1.87
CA GLY A 10 -12.71 -5.29 1.18
C GLY A 10 -12.10 -5.71 -0.16
N ALA A 11 -12.47 -4.98 -1.23
CA ALA A 11 -11.99 -5.17 -2.60
C ALA A 11 -10.91 -4.14 -2.99
N GLY A 12 -10.04 -3.78 -2.06
CA GLY A 12 -8.76 -3.14 -2.37
C GLY A 12 -7.77 -4.14 -2.98
N VAL A 13 -6.61 -3.65 -3.44
CA VAL A 13 -5.57 -4.48 -4.09
C VAL A 13 -5.17 -5.70 -3.26
N VAL A 14 -5.05 -5.55 -1.93
CA VAL A 14 -4.67 -6.65 -1.02
C VAL A 14 -5.79 -7.66 -0.89
N GLY A 15 -7.05 -7.21 -0.74
CA GLY A 15 -8.20 -8.10 -0.66
C GLY A 15 -8.43 -8.88 -1.94
N LEU A 16 -8.31 -8.22 -3.11
CA LEU A 16 -8.40 -8.88 -4.41
C LEU A 16 -7.27 -9.91 -4.62
N ALA A 17 -6.04 -9.58 -4.18
CA ALA A 17 -4.92 -10.51 -4.23
C ALA A 17 -5.15 -11.74 -3.33
N ALA A 18 -5.65 -11.53 -2.10
CA ALA A 18 -5.98 -12.61 -1.17
C ALA A 18 -7.13 -13.49 -1.68
N ALA A 19 -8.19 -12.87 -2.20
CA ALA A 19 -9.32 -13.58 -2.78
C ALA A 19 -8.91 -14.43 -4.00
N ARG A 20 -8.09 -13.84 -4.89
CA ARG A 20 -7.50 -14.56 -6.02
C ARG A 20 -6.67 -15.76 -5.54
N ALA A 21 -5.80 -15.58 -4.55
CA ALA A 21 -4.95 -16.66 -4.06
C ALA A 21 -5.79 -17.82 -3.49
N LEU A 22 -6.83 -17.52 -2.72
CA LEU A 22 -7.77 -18.52 -2.20
C LEU A 22 -8.52 -19.25 -3.33
N ALA A 23 -9.04 -18.52 -4.32
CA ALA A 23 -9.78 -19.09 -5.42
C ALA A 23 -8.90 -20.00 -6.29
N LEU A 24 -7.66 -19.58 -6.57
CA LEU A 24 -6.69 -20.41 -7.29
C LEU A 24 -6.26 -21.66 -6.50
N ALA A 25 -6.38 -21.64 -5.17
CA ALA A 25 -6.21 -22.81 -4.31
C ALA A 25 -7.48 -23.70 -4.25
N GLY A 26 -8.49 -23.45 -5.10
CA GLY A 26 -9.72 -24.25 -5.22
C GLY A 26 -10.76 -23.93 -4.15
N ARG A 27 -10.69 -22.77 -3.47
CA ARG A 27 -11.70 -22.34 -2.52
C ARG A 27 -12.85 -21.59 -3.22
N GLU A 28 -14.06 -21.74 -2.72
CA GLU A 28 -15.19 -20.90 -3.11
C GLU A 28 -15.10 -19.55 -2.36
N VAL A 29 -14.87 -18.46 -3.08
CA VAL A 29 -14.56 -17.16 -2.48
C VAL A 29 -15.61 -16.12 -2.84
N THR A 30 -16.13 -15.45 -1.80
CA THR A 30 -16.96 -14.25 -1.96
C THR A 30 -16.21 -13.04 -1.37
N VAL A 31 -16.02 -11.99 -2.17
CA VAL A 31 -15.49 -10.71 -1.73
C VAL A 31 -16.65 -9.77 -1.40
N LEU A 32 -16.68 -9.23 -0.18
CA LEU A 32 -17.64 -8.22 0.25
C LEU A 32 -16.97 -6.84 0.25
N GLU A 33 -17.48 -5.91 -0.56
CA GLU A 33 -17.00 -4.53 -0.64
C GLU A 33 -18.10 -3.56 -0.18
N ALA A 34 -17.72 -2.66 0.72
CA ALA A 34 -18.65 -1.67 1.26
C ALA A 34 -19.01 -0.60 0.23
N GLU A 35 -18.09 -0.28 -0.68
CA GLU A 35 -18.21 0.76 -1.67
C GLU A 35 -18.83 0.21 -2.98
N PRO A 36 -19.32 1.09 -3.89
CA PRO A 36 -19.93 0.67 -5.15
C PRO A 36 -18.95 0.09 -6.17
N ARG A 37 -17.63 0.20 -5.95
CA ARG A 37 -16.57 -0.27 -6.85
C ARG A 37 -15.33 -0.70 -6.08
N VAL A 38 -14.49 -1.50 -6.72
CA VAL A 38 -13.19 -1.90 -6.19
C VAL A 38 -12.25 -0.70 -6.00
N GLY A 39 -11.38 -0.77 -4.99
CA GLY A 39 -10.24 0.10 -4.82
C GLY A 39 -10.53 1.56 -4.47
N MET A 40 -11.71 1.93 -4.00
CA MET A 40 -12.11 3.34 -3.83
C MET A 40 -11.34 4.13 -2.76
N HIS A 41 -10.57 3.45 -1.91
CA HIS A 41 -9.76 4.07 -0.87
C HIS A 41 -8.25 4.04 -1.21
N ALA A 42 -7.41 3.56 -0.30
CA ALA A 42 -5.95 3.60 -0.42
C ALA A 42 -5.40 2.99 -1.73
N SER A 43 -6.08 2.00 -2.31
CA SER A 43 -5.60 1.28 -3.49
C SER A 43 -5.62 2.09 -4.79
N SER A 44 -6.49 3.12 -4.90
CA SER A 44 -6.51 4.05 -6.04
C SER A 44 -5.99 5.45 -5.67
N ARG A 45 -5.62 5.67 -4.40
CA ARG A 45 -5.21 6.97 -3.88
C ARG A 45 -3.78 6.90 -3.32
N ASN A 46 -2.85 6.52 -4.18
CA ASN A 46 -1.44 6.31 -3.86
C ASN A 46 -0.54 6.81 -5.00
N SER A 47 0.76 6.63 -4.87
CA SER A 47 1.75 7.07 -5.85
C SER A 47 2.02 6.08 -6.98
N GLU A 48 1.35 4.92 -7.00
CA GLU A 48 1.49 3.86 -8.00
C GLU A 48 2.93 3.32 -8.17
N VAL A 49 3.74 3.44 -7.12
CA VAL A 49 5.14 3.07 -7.12
C VAL A 49 5.30 1.58 -6.79
N ILE A 50 6.07 0.88 -7.62
CA ILE A 50 6.63 -0.43 -7.31
C ILE A 50 7.92 -0.19 -6.53
N HIS A 51 7.86 -0.35 -5.21
CA HIS A 51 8.98 -0.10 -4.31
C HIS A 51 10.02 -1.23 -4.37
N ALA A 52 11.31 -0.87 -4.22
CA ALA A 52 12.40 -1.85 -4.19
C ALA A 52 12.56 -2.56 -2.83
N GLY A 53 12.17 -1.95 -1.70
CA GLY A 53 12.37 -2.51 -0.36
C GLY A 53 13.46 -1.80 0.47
N ILE A 54 13.77 -0.53 0.16
CA ILE A 54 14.95 0.20 0.64
C ILE A 54 14.85 0.62 2.12
N TYR A 55 13.65 1.07 2.57
CA TYR A 55 13.51 1.88 3.79
C TYR A 55 13.06 1.11 5.04
N TYR A 56 12.70 -0.15 4.88
CA TYR A 56 12.02 -0.91 5.93
C TYR A 56 13.03 -1.62 6.83
N ALA A 57 12.72 -1.71 8.12
CA ALA A 57 13.58 -2.38 9.08
C ALA A 57 13.90 -3.82 8.60
N PRO A 58 15.17 -4.22 8.59
CA PRO A 58 15.55 -5.58 8.18
C PRO A 58 14.80 -6.65 8.95
N GLY A 59 14.31 -7.68 8.22
CA GLY A 59 13.53 -8.77 8.80
C GLY A 59 12.06 -8.46 9.06
N SER A 60 11.63 -7.18 8.96
CA SER A 60 10.22 -6.81 9.09
C SER A 60 9.34 -7.42 7.99
N LEU A 61 8.04 -7.54 8.28
CA LEU A 61 7.08 -8.02 7.27
C LEU A 61 7.01 -7.05 6.07
N LYS A 62 7.09 -5.73 6.32
CA LYS A 62 7.19 -4.71 5.26
C LYS A 62 8.37 -4.97 4.33
N ALA A 63 9.56 -5.23 4.87
CA ALA A 63 10.76 -5.49 4.08
C ALA A 63 10.60 -6.76 3.24
N ARG A 64 10.30 -7.89 3.88
CA ARG A 64 10.16 -9.20 3.21
C ARG A 64 9.07 -9.19 2.16
N ALA A 65 7.87 -8.71 2.51
CA ALA A 65 6.74 -8.67 1.59
C ALA A 65 6.95 -7.65 0.45
N CYS A 66 7.70 -6.56 0.67
CA CYS A 66 8.02 -5.60 -0.39
C CYS A 66 8.98 -6.20 -1.42
N VAL A 67 10.08 -6.83 -0.99
CA VAL A 67 11.08 -7.41 -1.89
C VAL A 67 10.47 -8.57 -2.70
N ALA A 68 9.82 -9.52 -2.03
CA ALA A 68 9.14 -10.63 -2.70
C ALA A 68 8.00 -10.14 -3.61
N GLY A 69 7.16 -9.24 -3.09
CA GLY A 69 6.02 -8.68 -3.81
C GLY A 69 6.42 -7.87 -5.04
N ARG A 70 7.53 -7.14 -5.01
CA ARG A 70 8.09 -6.44 -6.18
C ARG A 70 8.29 -7.40 -7.35
N ASP A 71 8.98 -8.49 -7.12
CA ASP A 71 9.31 -9.44 -8.17
C ASP A 71 8.07 -10.20 -8.67
N MET A 72 7.16 -10.55 -7.76
CA MET A 72 5.86 -11.12 -8.11
C MET A 72 5.03 -10.14 -8.93
N LEU A 73 4.99 -8.86 -8.55
CA LEU A 73 4.20 -7.84 -9.22
C LEU A 73 4.70 -7.56 -10.63
N TYR A 74 6.01 -7.41 -10.82
CA TYR A 74 6.59 -7.24 -12.17
C TYR A 74 6.26 -8.42 -13.09
N ARG A 75 6.40 -9.65 -12.58
CA ARG A 75 6.05 -10.87 -13.33
C ARG A 75 4.57 -10.89 -13.68
N TYR A 76 3.71 -10.66 -12.70
CA TYR A 76 2.26 -10.64 -12.88
C TYR A 76 1.83 -9.58 -13.90
N CYS A 77 2.39 -8.38 -13.82
CA CYS A 77 2.09 -7.32 -14.77
C CYS A 77 2.52 -7.68 -16.20
N ALA A 78 3.69 -8.27 -16.36
CA ALA A 78 4.17 -8.72 -17.67
C ALA A 78 3.29 -9.83 -18.26
N GLU A 79 2.94 -10.84 -17.46
CA GLU A 79 2.08 -11.97 -17.89
C GLU A 79 0.65 -11.53 -18.24
N ARG A 80 0.14 -10.48 -17.61
CA ARG A 80 -1.23 -9.98 -17.79
C ARG A 80 -1.34 -8.76 -18.70
N GLY A 81 -0.23 -8.26 -19.25
CA GLY A 81 -0.22 -7.06 -20.08
C GLY A 81 -0.61 -5.78 -19.33
N ILE A 82 -0.40 -5.75 -18.00
CA ILE A 82 -0.68 -4.57 -17.19
C ILE A 82 0.42 -3.55 -17.42
N ALA A 83 0.03 -2.30 -17.71
CA ALA A 83 0.97 -1.23 -17.95
C ALA A 83 1.82 -0.96 -16.70
N HIS A 84 3.12 -1.07 -16.85
CA HIS A 84 4.11 -0.81 -15.82
C HIS A 84 5.45 -0.44 -16.44
N ARG A 85 6.32 0.25 -15.72
CA ARG A 85 7.66 0.63 -16.19
C ARG A 85 8.67 0.62 -15.04
N ARG A 86 9.86 0.05 -15.27
CA ARG A 86 11.02 0.19 -14.38
C ARG A 86 11.75 1.47 -14.74
N ILE A 87 11.24 2.62 -14.30
CA ILE A 87 11.85 3.93 -14.59
C ILE A 87 13.00 4.28 -13.65
N GLY A 88 13.17 3.50 -12.58
CA GLY A 88 14.16 3.76 -11.54
C GLY A 88 13.74 4.89 -10.60
N LYS A 89 14.52 5.02 -9.53
CA LYS A 89 14.38 6.07 -8.53
C LYS A 89 15.73 6.61 -8.13
N LEU A 90 15.85 7.93 -8.06
CA LEU A 90 16.99 8.62 -7.52
C LEU A 90 16.70 9.03 -6.07
N LEU A 91 17.46 8.48 -5.13
CA LEU A 91 17.49 8.97 -3.75
C LEU A 91 18.55 10.04 -3.69
N VAL A 92 18.22 11.20 -3.12
CA VAL A 92 19.11 12.35 -3.13
C VAL A 92 19.28 12.98 -1.76
N ALA A 93 20.51 13.29 -1.38
CA ALA A 93 20.84 14.19 -0.29
C ALA A 93 21.03 15.60 -0.88
N ALA A 94 20.13 16.52 -0.51
CA ALA A 94 20.23 17.92 -0.96
C ALA A 94 21.35 18.66 -0.24
N HIS A 95 21.66 18.28 1.01
CA HIS A 95 22.67 18.90 1.85
C HIS A 95 23.63 17.85 2.44
N ALA A 96 24.81 18.28 2.85
CA ALA A 96 25.89 17.39 3.33
C ALA A 96 25.50 16.60 4.61
N ASP A 97 24.73 17.19 5.48
CA ASP A 97 24.22 16.56 6.71
C ASP A 97 23.20 15.45 6.47
N GLU A 98 22.64 15.34 5.27
CA GLU A 98 21.73 14.27 4.86
C GLU A 98 22.46 13.03 4.32
N VAL A 99 23.74 13.15 3.95
CA VAL A 99 24.52 12.05 3.37
C VAL A 99 24.56 10.81 4.27
N PRO A 100 24.74 10.95 5.61
CA PRO A 100 24.70 9.78 6.50
C PRO A 100 23.37 9.01 6.44
N VAL A 101 22.24 9.70 6.31
CA VAL A 101 20.91 9.09 6.18
C VAL A 101 20.78 8.36 4.83
N LEU A 102 21.27 8.97 3.76
CA LEU A 102 21.30 8.35 2.43
C LEU A 102 22.11 7.05 2.44
N MET A 103 23.29 7.05 3.07
CA MET A 103 24.15 5.85 3.19
C MET A 103 23.52 4.79 4.09
N HIS A 104 22.85 5.19 5.16
CA HIS A 104 22.07 4.26 6.00
C HIS A 104 20.99 3.54 5.20
N TYR A 105 20.30 4.21 4.26
CA TYR A 105 19.34 3.56 3.37
C TYR A 105 19.99 2.55 2.42
N LEU A 106 21.21 2.82 1.96
CA LEU A 106 21.98 1.85 1.15
C LEU A 106 22.24 0.57 1.94
N ASP A 107 22.69 0.70 3.20
CA ASP A 107 22.98 -0.44 4.04
C ASP A 107 21.71 -1.21 4.44
N THR A 108 20.63 -0.50 4.74
CA THR A 108 19.30 -1.08 5.00
C THR A 108 18.78 -1.86 3.79
N ALA A 109 18.94 -1.31 2.58
CA ALA A 109 18.54 -1.98 1.35
C ALA A 109 19.30 -3.29 1.14
N ARG A 110 20.62 -3.27 1.32
CA ARG A 110 21.44 -4.49 1.24
C ARG A 110 21.01 -5.54 2.26
N ALA A 111 20.76 -5.12 3.50
CA ALA A 111 20.26 -6.02 4.55
C ALA A 111 18.87 -6.63 4.21
N ASN A 112 18.10 -5.96 3.37
CA ASN A 112 16.82 -6.43 2.85
C ASN A 112 16.91 -7.26 1.56
N GLY A 113 18.14 -7.51 1.03
CA GLY A 113 18.37 -8.24 -0.22
C GLY A 113 18.10 -7.40 -1.47
N VAL A 114 18.27 -6.07 -1.38
CA VAL A 114 18.21 -5.15 -2.53
C VAL A 114 19.63 -4.74 -2.89
N ASP A 115 20.24 -5.50 -3.80
CA ASP A 115 21.69 -5.41 -4.12
C ASP A 115 21.98 -4.57 -5.36
N ASP A 116 20.95 -4.04 -6.04
CA ASP A 116 21.09 -3.31 -7.30
C ASP A 116 21.26 -1.78 -7.12
N LEU A 117 21.28 -1.28 -5.88
CA LEU A 117 21.50 0.14 -5.62
C LEU A 117 22.92 0.57 -6.00
N ARG A 118 23.02 1.73 -6.67
CA ARG A 118 24.27 2.30 -7.11
C ARG A 118 24.46 3.70 -6.56
N VAL A 119 25.57 3.92 -5.84
CA VAL A 119 26.01 5.28 -5.51
C VAL A 119 26.52 5.90 -6.79
N LEU A 120 26.05 7.09 -7.12
CA LEU A 120 26.38 7.80 -8.34
C LEU A 120 27.40 8.91 -8.10
N GLN A 121 28.28 9.16 -9.09
CA GLN A 121 29.08 10.37 -9.15
C GLN A 121 28.22 11.54 -9.63
N ARG A 122 28.68 12.78 -9.38
CA ARG A 122 27.91 14.00 -9.69
C ARG A 122 27.48 14.07 -11.16
N GLU A 123 28.38 13.73 -12.06
CA GLU A 123 28.16 13.75 -13.51
C GLU A 123 27.07 12.75 -13.91
N GLU A 124 27.08 11.56 -13.28
CA GLU A 124 26.12 10.50 -13.58
C GLU A 124 24.67 10.91 -13.21
N TRP A 125 24.43 11.41 -12.00
CA TRP A 125 23.05 11.78 -11.65
C TRP A 125 22.58 13.03 -12.39
N ARG A 126 23.47 13.98 -12.72
CA ARG A 126 23.13 15.15 -13.54
C ARG A 126 22.78 14.79 -14.97
N GLU A 127 23.39 13.78 -15.55
CA GLU A 127 23.00 13.24 -16.84
C GLU A 127 21.60 12.58 -16.76
N LEU A 128 21.32 11.87 -15.66
CA LEU A 128 20.05 11.19 -15.43
C LEU A 128 18.90 12.15 -15.16
N GLU A 129 19.11 13.16 -14.31
CA GLU A 129 18.12 14.15 -13.86
C GLU A 129 18.79 15.54 -13.78
N PRO A 130 18.89 16.26 -14.91
CA PRO A 130 19.64 17.52 -15.01
C PRO A 130 19.14 18.64 -14.08
N GLU A 131 17.82 18.63 -13.78
CA GLU A 131 17.17 19.65 -12.94
C GLU A 131 17.29 19.37 -11.45
N VAL A 132 17.86 18.21 -11.06
CA VAL A 132 18.00 17.84 -9.64
C VAL A 132 19.30 18.37 -9.07
N GLU A 133 19.20 19.12 -7.99
CA GLU A 133 20.34 19.58 -7.19
C GLU A 133 20.52 18.69 -5.95
N ALA A 134 21.70 18.14 -5.81
CA ALA A 134 22.09 17.28 -4.71
C ALA A 134 23.59 17.31 -4.47
N VAL A 135 24.02 16.87 -3.29
CA VAL A 135 25.42 16.66 -2.93
C VAL A 135 25.82 15.19 -3.00
N ALA A 136 24.84 14.29 -2.91
CA ALA A 136 25.01 12.84 -3.11
C ALA A 136 23.73 12.22 -3.64
N ALA A 137 23.88 11.13 -4.41
CA ALA A 137 22.73 10.41 -4.96
C ALA A 137 22.97 8.90 -5.03
N ILE A 138 21.88 8.13 -4.89
CA ILE A 138 21.84 6.68 -5.09
C ILE A 138 20.74 6.37 -6.09
N LEU A 139 21.06 5.59 -7.11
CA LEU A 139 20.09 5.06 -8.07
C LEU A 139 19.54 3.71 -7.58
N SER A 140 18.23 3.56 -7.61
CA SER A 140 17.50 2.29 -7.43
C SER A 140 16.88 1.87 -8.74
N PRO A 141 17.51 0.99 -9.53
CA PRO A 141 17.02 0.57 -10.84
C PRO A 141 15.73 -0.26 -10.78
N SER A 142 15.55 -1.06 -9.73
CA SER A 142 14.41 -1.96 -9.57
C SER A 142 13.11 -1.26 -9.15
N THR A 143 13.16 0.01 -8.77
CA THR A 143 11.96 0.82 -8.51
C THR A 143 11.23 1.14 -9.82
N GLY A 144 9.91 1.11 -9.80
CA GLY A 144 9.10 1.42 -10.97
C GLY A 144 7.74 1.97 -10.65
N ILE A 145 6.86 1.99 -11.66
CA ILE A 145 5.47 2.44 -11.58
C ILE A 145 4.54 1.43 -12.26
N VAL A 146 3.30 1.40 -11.82
CA VAL A 146 2.27 0.47 -12.31
C VAL A 146 0.91 1.16 -12.40
N ASP A 147 0.09 0.75 -13.35
CA ASP A 147 -1.34 1.08 -13.36
C ASP A 147 -2.05 0.26 -12.27
N SER A 148 -2.35 0.91 -11.14
CA SER A 148 -3.01 0.27 -10.01
C SER A 148 -4.45 -0.14 -10.30
N HIS A 149 -5.14 0.57 -11.19
CA HIS A 149 -6.51 0.25 -11.60
C HIS A 149 -6.54 -0.99 -12.51
N ALA A 150 -5.66 -1.04 -13.51
CA ALA A 150 -5.51 -2.22 -14.38
C ALA A 150 -5.08 -3.44 -13.56
N LEU A 151 -4.20 -3.27 -12.56
CA LEU A 151 -3.80 -4.33 -11.63
C LEU A 151 -5.02 -4.88 -10.87
N MET A 152 -5.83 -4.04 -10.25
CA MET A 152 -7.02 -4.48 -9.52
C MET A 152 -8.05 -5.14 -10.43
N THR A 153 -8.26 -4.60 -11.63
CA THR A 153 -9.15 -5.18 -12.63
C THR A 153 -8.68 -6.59 -13.06
N SER A 154 -7.38 -6.76 -13.25
CA SER A 154 -6.79 -8.06 -13.60
C SER A 154 -6.93 -9.08 -12.48
N LEU A 155 -6.66 -8.67 -11.22
CA LEU A 155 -6.85 -9.53 -10.04
C LEU A 155 -8.31 -9.98 -9.87
N LEU A 156 -9.26 -9.04 -10.07
CA LEU A 156 -10.69 -9.37 -10.07
C LEU A 156 -11.06 -10.35 -11.20
N GLY A 157 -10.55 -10.12 -12.40
CA GLY A 157 -10.77 -11.03 -13.53
C GLY A 157 -10.22 -12.44 -13.26
N ASP A 158 -9.05 -12.56 -12.62
CA ASP A 158 -8.51 -13.88 -12.22
C ASP A 158 -9.39 -14.55 -11.16
N LEU A 159 -9.84 -13.80 -10.16
CA LEU A 159 -10.77 -14.27 -9.13
C LEU A 159 -12.05 -14.84 -9.77
N GLN A 160 -12.67 -14.08 -10.68
CA GLN A 160 -13.91 -14.46 -11.34
C GLN A 160 -13.74 -15.69 -12.25
N ARG A 161 -12.62 -15.77 -12.99
CA ARG A 161 -12.29 -16.96 -13.80
C ARG A 161 -12.10 -18.22 -12.96
N ALA A 162 -11.63 -18.05 -11.72
CA ALA A 162 -11.52 -19.15 -10.75
C ALA A 162 -12.83 -19.42 -9.98
N GLY A 163 -13.97 -18.83 -10.39
CA GLY A 163 -15.28 -19.04 -9.78
C GLY A 163 -15.61 -18.16 -8.59
N GLY A 164 -14.75 -17.22 -8.23
CA GLY A 164 -15.01 -16.31 -7.12
C GLY A 164 -15.98 -15.17 -7.48
N THR A 165 -16.64 -14.61 -6.49
CA THR A 165 -17.68 -13.58 -6.63
C THR A 165 -17.29 -12.30 -5.91
N LEU A 166 -17.60 -11.14 -6.48
CA LEU A 166 -17.54 -9.82 -5.85
C LEU A 166 -18.95 -9.28 -5.63
N VAL A 167 -19.23 -8.85 -4.39
CA VAL A 167 -20.49 -8.18 -4.02
C VAL A 167 -20.14 -6.79 -3.48
N CYS A 168 -20.48 -5.75 -4.23
CA CYS A 168 -20.32 -4.34 -3.85
C CYS A 168 -21.53 -3.85 -3.04
N ASN A 169 -21.42 -2.64 -2.44
CA ASN A 169 -22.43 -2.04 -1.56
C ASN A 169 -22.86 -2.97 -0.41
N SER A 170 -21.93 -3.80 0.06
CA SER A 170 -22.17 -4.86 1.04
C SER A 170 -21.23 -4.70 2.24
N PRO A 171 -21.40 -3.64 3.06
CA PRO A 171 -20.57 -3.40 4.22
C PRO A 171 -20.74 -4.50 5.26
N VAL A 172 -19.64 -5.02 5.77
CA VAL A 172 -19.67 -5.90 6.96
C VAL A 172 -19.91 -5.07 8.20
N LEU A 173 -21.02 -5.31 8.86
CA LEU A 173 -21.46 -4.58 10.06
C LEU A 173 -20.94 -5.21 11.35
N GLY A 174 -20.68 -6.53 11.32
CA GLY A 174 -20.20 -7.27 12.47
C GLY A 174 -20.31 -8.78 12.26
N GLY A 175 -20.25 -9.50 13.35
CA GLY A 175 -20.33 -10.95 13.34
C GLY A 175 -19.97 -11.56 14.67
N ALA A 176 -19.79 -12.87 14.69
CA ALA A 176 -19.32 -13.59 15.85
C ALA A 176 -18.70 -14.92 15.46
N PRO A 177 -17.71 -15.41 16.21
CA PRO A 177 -17.21 -16.78 16.09
C PRO A 177 -18.34 -17.81 16.27
N THR A 178 -18.26 -18.90 15.53
CA THR A 178 -19.17 -20.06 15.63
C THR A 178 -18.33 -21.33 15.75
N GLY A 179 -18.98 -22.49 16.04
CA GLY A 179 -18.26 -23.76 16.16
C GLY A 179 -17.54 -24.24 14.89
N GLY A 180 -17.78 -23.61 13.72
CA GLY A 180 -17.18 -24.01 12.45
C GLY A 180 -16.71 -22.82 11.59
N GLY A 181 -16.40 -21.67 12.18
CA GLY A 181 -15.99 -20.47 11.45
C GLY A 181 -16.58 -19.20 12.07
N LEU A 182 -17.10 -18.31 11.25
CA LEU A 182 -17.71 -17.05 11.67
C LEU A 182 -19.11 -16.86 11.08
N ARG A 183 -20.01 -16.29 11.87
CA ARG A 183 -21.15 -15.58 11.35
C ARG A 183 -20.71 -14.16 10.95
N VAL A 184 -21.12 -13.71 9.79
CA VAL A 184 -20.87 -12.36 9.29
C VAL A 184 -22.20 -11.68 9.01
N ASP A 185 -22.41 -10.51 9.61
CA ASP A 185 -23.61 -9.70 9.42
C ASP A 185 -23.29 -8.63 8.35
N VAL A 186 -23.93 -8.74 7.20
CA VAL A 186 -23.70 -7.89 6.01
C VAL A 186 -24.87 -6.91 5.90
N GLY A 187 -24.53 -5.63 5.73
CA GLY A 187 -25.49 -4.55 5.46
C GLY A 187 -25.68 -4.31 3.97
N GLY A 188 -26.25 -3.17 3.64
CA GLY A 188 -26.56 -2.76 2.27
C GLY A 188 -28.06 -2.72 2.04
N ALA A 189 -28.49 -2.75 0.76
CA ALA A 189 -29.91 -2.69 0.40
C ALA A 189 -30.69 -3.91 0.91
N ASP A 190 -30.06 -5.10 0.83
CA ASP A 190 -30.63 -6.36 1.26
C ASP A 190 -29.74 -6.97 2.37
N PRO A 191 -29.92 -6.57 3.64
CA PRO A 191 -29.09 -7.07 4.73
C PRO A 191 -29.24 -8.58 4.93
N VAL A 192 -28.10 -9.27 5.08
CA VAL A 192 -28.06 -10.72 5.20
C VAL A 192 -27.08 -11.18 6.28
N ARG A 193 -27.36 -12.33 6.87
CA ARG A 193 -26.43 -13.06 7.74
C ARG A 193 -25.91 -14.28 7.03
N ILE A 194 -24.60 -14.40 6.94
CA ILE A 194 -23.92 -15.53 6.34
C ILE A 194 -23.05 -16.24 7.36
N ALA A 195 -22.83 -17.53 7.18
CA ALA A 195 -21.82 -18.27 7.92
C ALA A 195 -20.66 -18.55 6.97
N SER A 196 -19.42 -18.32 7.40
CA SER A 196 -18.24 -18.64 6.59
C SER A 196 -17.23 -19.43 7.41
N ARG A 197 -16.61 -20.43 6.78
CA ARG A 197 -15.50 -21.17 7.41
C ARG A 197 -14.25 -20.30 7.56
N THR A 198 -14.04 -19.42 6.60
CA THR A 198 -12.86 -18.56 6.55
C THR A 198 -13.28 -17.12 6.27
N VAL A 199 -12.73 -16.19 7.05
CA VAL A 199 -12.91 -14.75 6.83
C VAL A 199 -11.53 -14.07 6.81
N VAL A 200 -11.22 -13.36 5.74
CA VAL A 200 -10.00 -12.55 5.63
C VAL A 200 -10.37 -11.08 5.64
N ASN A 201 -10.01 -10.39 6.71
CA ASN A 201 -10.27 -8.96 6.87
C ASN A 201 -9.18 -8.13 6.18
N CYS A 202 -9.47 -7.67 4.98
CA CYS A 202 -8.68 -6.74 4.16
C CYS A 202 -9.34 -5.36 4.06
N ALA A 203 -10.08 -4.91 5.08
CA ALA A 203 -10.87 -3.68 5.06
C ALA A 203 -10.02 -2.38 5.17
N GLY A 204 -8.70 -2.47 5.04
CA GLY A 204 -7.78 -1.33 4.94
C GLY A 204 -7.92 -0.34 6.10
N LEU A 205 -8.39 0.88 5.82
CA LEU A 205 -8.60 1.93 6.83
C LEU A 205 -9.58 1.51 7.94
N ARG A 206 -10.51 0.60 7.65
CA ARG A 206 -11.54 0.13 8.58
C ARG A 206 -11.22 -1.25 9.18
N ALA A 207 -10.06 -1.83 8.88
CA ALA A 207 -9.71 -3.18 9.32
C ALA A 207 -9.78 -3.37 10.86
N PRO A 208 -9.32 -2.41 11.70
CA PRO A 208 -9.46 -2.51 13.15
C PRO A 208 -10.92 -2.54 13.62
N GLN A 209 -11.77 -1.68 13.04
CA GLN A 209 -13.20 -1.63 13.37
C GLN A 209 -13.91 -2.92 12.96
N VAL A 210 -13.61 -3.44 11.77
CA VAL A 210 -14.17 -4.71 11.28
C VAL A 210 -13.71 -5.87 12.18
N ALA A 211 -12.44 -5.93 12.56
CA ALA A 211 -11.92 -6.96 13.46
C ALA A 211 -12.65 -6.95 14.82
N ALA A 212 -12.81 -5.77 15.42
CA ALA A 212 -13.56 -5.62 16.68
C ALA A 212 -15.01 -6.08 16.53
N ALA A 213 -15.68 -5.68 15.45
CA ALA A 213 -17.06 -6.03 15.17
C ALA A 213 -17.25 -7.53 14.86
N LEU A 214 -16.21 -8.24 14.42
CA LEU A 214 -16.20 -9.70 14.23
C LEU A 214 -15.84 -10.47 15.52
N GLY A 215 -15.63 -9.79 16.64
CA GLY A 215 -15.37 -10.40 17.94
C GLY A 215 -13.87 -10.66 18.22
N THR A 216 -12.96 -10.05 17.47
CA THR A 216 -11.52 -10.12 17.80
C THR A 216 -11.29 -9.51 19.18
N PRO A 217 -10.62 -10.22 20.12
CA PRO A 217 -10.33 -9.68 21.45
C PRO A 217 -9.61 -8.33 21.37
N GLN A 218 -10.00 -7.38 22.21
CA GLN A 218 -9.49 -6.00 22.16
C GLN A 218 -7.96 -5.89 22.22
N ALA A 219 -7.29 -6.80 22.93
CA ALA A 219 -5.84 -6.87 23.00
C ALA A 219 -5.15 -7.10 21.62
N TRP A 220 -5.90 -7.65 20.67
CA TRP A 220 -5.42 -7.94 19.30
C TRP A 220 -5.94 -6.93 18.26
N VAL A 221 -6.75 -5.96 18.65
CA VAL A 221 -7.22 -4.90 17.75
C VAL A 221 -6.35 -3.67 17.92
N PRO A 222 -5.51 -3.32 16.94
CA PRO A 222 -4.69 -2.12 17.03
C PRO A 222 -5.55 -0.85 16.88
N PRO A 223 -5.07 0.31 17.36
CA PRO A 223 -5.75 1.56 17.11
C PRO A 223 -5.81 1.86 15.61
N ALA A 224 -6.94 2.42 15.16
CA ALA A 224 -7.04 2.98 13.82
C ALA A 224 -6.55 4.43 13.86
N ARG A 225 -5.50 4.73 13.10
CA ARG A 225 -4.93 6.07 12.94
C ARG A 225 -4.89 6.42 11.47
N PHE A 226 -5.10 7.67 11.13
CA PHE A 226 -5.19 8.10 9.73
C PHE A 226 -4.18 9.22 9.46
N ALA A 227 -3.30 8.99 8.48
CA ALA A 227 -2.38 10.01 8.01
C ALA A 227 -2.70 10.33 6.54
N ARG A 228 -3.37 11.47 6.34
CA ARG A 228 -3.72 11.99 5.02
C ARG A 228 -2.47 12.53 4.33
N GLY A 229 -2.38 12.32 3.03
CA GLY A 229 -1.32 12.85 2.20
C GLY A 229 -1.89 13.50 0.95
N HIS A 230 -1.27 14.61 0.53
CA HIS A 230 -1.70 15.40 -0.61
C HIS A 230 -0.63 15.39 -1.68
N TRP A 231 -1.06 15.29 -2.94
CA TRP A 231 -0.19 15.40 -4.10
C TRP A 231 -0.59 16.61 -4.94
N PHE A 232 0.42 17.29 -5.43
CA PHE A 232 0.27 18.36 -6.41
C PHE A 232 0.87 17.91 -7.73
N ALA A 233 0.15 18.13 -8.83
CA ALA A 233 0.65 17.89 -10.17
C ALA A 233 1.45 19.11 -10.67
N LEU A 234 2.53 18.86 -11.38
CA LEU A 234 3.28 19.88 -12.07
C LEU A 234 2.54 20.29 -13.35
N SER A 235 2.27 21.57 -13.55
CA SER A 235 1.67 22.06 -14.82
C SER A 235 2.70 22.00 -15.95
N GLY A 236 2.26 21.53 -17.11
CA GLY A 236 3.08 21.39 -18.33
C GLY A 236 4.02 20.18 -18.29
N ALA A 237 5.04 20.16 -19.17
CA ALA A 237 5.94 19.04 -19.32
C ALA A 237 6.80 18.80 -18.07
N SER A 238 6.93 17.53 -17.67
CA SER A 238 7.80 17.13 -16.58
C SER A 238 9.27 17.24 -16.98
N PRO A 239 10.13 17.84 -16.14
CA PRO A 239 11.57 17.79 -16.35
C PRO A 239 12.19 16.48 -15.89
N PHE A 240 11.44 15.67 -15.14
CA PHE A 240 11.93 14.43 -14.54
C PHE A 240 11.65 13.23 -15.45
N ARG A 241 12.59 12.30 -15.44
CA ARG A 241 12.52 11.02 -16.16
C ARG A 241 12.37 9.82 -15.23
N ARG A 242 12.62 10.03 -13.92
CA ARG A 242 12.60 9.04 -12.84
C ARG A 242 11.87 9.59 -11.61
N LEU A 243 11.63 8.71 -10.67
CA LEU A 243 11.21 9.12 -9.34
C LEU A 243 12.38 9.79 -8.62
N VAL A 244 12.14 10.88 -7.90
CA VAL A 244 13.17 11.55 -7.10
C VAL A 244 12.71 11.65 -5.66
N TYR A 245 13.47 11.04 -4.75
CA TYR A 245 13.16 10.97 -3.33
C TYR A 245 14.26 11.65 -2.54
N PRO A 246 14.02 12.88 -2.04
CA PRO A 246 14.95 13.54 -1.12
C PRO A 246 14.97 12.81 0.22
N MET A 247 16.01 13.08 1.01
CA MET A 247 16.06 12.61 2.40
C MET A 247 14.95 13.25 3.23
N PRO A 248 14.41 12.50 4.21
CA PRO A 248 13.35 13.01 5.07
C PRO A 248 13.85 14.22 5.87
N GLU A 249 12.97 15.22 5.99
CA GLU A 249 13.18 16.30 6.96
C GLU A 249 12.83 15.83 8.37
N THR A 250 13.32 16.53 9.38
CA THR A 250 12.96 16.27 10.77
C THR A 250 11.43 16.34 10.93
N GLY A 251 10.81 15.16 11.16
CA GLY A 251 9.36 15.02 11.31
C GLY A 251 8.56 14.69 10.03
N GLY A 252 9.20 14.49 8.87
CA GLY A 252 8.52 14.15 7.61
C GLY A 252 9.26 13.14 6.74
N LEU A 253 8.58 12.63 5.69
CA LEU A 253 9.17 11.70 4.70
C LEU A 253 9.87 12.41 3.53
N GLY A 254 9.96 13.73 3.55
CA GLY A 254 10.31 14.52 2.37
C GLY A 254 9.16 14.54 1.33
N ILE A 255 9.19 15.52 0.43
CA ILE A 255 8.24 15.62 -0.68
C ILE A 255 8.86 14.96 -1.90
N HIS A 256 8.30 13.87 -2.33
CA HIS A 256 8.82 13.07 -3.43
C HIS A 256 8.36 13.61 -4.79
N VAL A 257 9.14 13.36 -5.83
CA VAL A 257 8.67 13.37 -7.22
C VAL A 257 8.23 11.96 -7.59
N THR A 258 6.99 11.83 -8.04
CA THR A 258 6.49 10.62 -8.67
C THR A 258 6.04 10.92 -10.09
N LEU A 259 6.13 9.95 -10.97
CA LEU A 259 5.67 10.03 -12.36
C LEU A 259 4.55 9.02 -12.56
N ASP A 260 3.53 9.41 -13.30
CA ASP A 260 2.58 8.44 -13.84
C ASP A 260 3.09 7.82 -15.16
N LEU A 261 2.32 6.89 -15.70
CA LEU A 261 2.68 6.21 -16.96
C LEU A 261 2.69 7.14 -18.19
N ALA A 262 2.04 8.30 -18.11
CA ALA A 262 2.10 9.34 -19.13
C ALA A 262 3.34 10.25 -18.97
N GLY A 263 4.09 10.10 -17.87
CA GLY A 263 5.27 10.92 -17.56
C GLY A 263 4.93 12.22 -16.84
N GLN A 264 3.69 12.41 -16.38
CA GLN A 264 3.29 13.59 -15.61
C GLN A 264 3.87 13.53 -14.21
N ALA A 265 4.56 14.60 -13.80
CA ALA A 265 5.14 14.69 -12.45
C ALA A 265 4.10 15.11 -11.41
N ARG A 266 4.17 14.45 -10.25
CA ARG A 266 3.43 14.81 -9.04
C ARG A 266 4.40 14.92 -7.87
N PHE A 267 4.18 15.93 -7.04
CA PHE A 267 4.92 16.17 -5.81
C PHE A 267 4.09 15.77 -4.60
N GLY A 268 4.67 14.96 -3.73
CA GLY A 268 3.98 14.46 -2.54
C GLY A 268 4.28 12.98 -2.26
N PRO A 269 3.60 12.41 -1.28
CA PRO A 269 2.63 13.08 -0.42
C PRO A 269 3.27 13.79 0.77
N ASP A 270 2.60 14.82 1.27
CA ASP A 270 2.84 15.32 2.61
C ASP A 270 2.23 14.41 3.69
N VAL A 271 2.21 14.87 4.95
CA VAL A 271 1.59 14.15 6.07
C VAL A 271 0.71 15.10 6.87
N GLU A 272 -0.55 14.70 7.04
CA GLU A 272 -1.51 15.34 7.93
C GLU A 272 -2.26 14.28 8.73
N TRP A 273 -2.17 14.35 10.04
CA TRP A 273 -2.95 13.48 10.92
C TRP A 273 -4.40 13.95 11.00
N ILE A 274 -5.33 13.02 10.86
CA ILE A 274 -6.77 13.27 10.87
C ILE A 274 -7.49 12.23 11.73
N ASP A 275 -8.61 12.62 12.34
CA ASP A 275 -9.37 11.75 13.26
C ASP A 275 -10.42 10.89 12.55
N ARG A 276 -10.78 11.24 11.33
CA ARG A 276 -11.78 10.54 10.51
C ARG A 276 -11.32 10.43 9.06
N ILE A 277 -11.87 9.46 8.34
CA ILE A 277 -11.65 9.31 6.90
C ILE A 277 -12.28 10.51 6.19
N ASP A 278 -11.42 11.39 5.67
CA ASP A 278 -11.80 12.61 4.95
C ASP A 278 -10.79 12.88 3.84
N TYR A 279 -11.27 12.88 2.60
CA TYR A 279 -10.48 13.12 1.39
C TYR A 279 -10.50 14.59 0.94
N GLY A 280 -10.92 15.51 1.80
CA GLY A 280 -10.84 16.94 1.53
C GLY A 280 -9.41 17.39 1.26
N PHE A 281 -9.24 18.40 0.42
CA PHE A 281 -7.96 18.99 0.09
C PHE A 281 -7.90 20.42 0.70
N PRO A 282 -7.29 20.59 1.89
CA PRO A 282 -7.26 21.90 2.57
C PRO A 282 -6.44 22.91 1.77
N ALA A 283 -6.88 24.18 1.76
CA ALA A 283 -6.10 25.27 1.21
C ALA A 283 -4.80 25.53 2.00
N GLY A 284 -3.83 26.19 1.36
CA GLY A 284 -2.62 26.68 2.02
C GLY A 284 -1.46 25.70 2.13
N ARG A 285 -1.60 24.45 1.65
CA ARG A 285 -0.50 23.46 1.71
C ARG A 285 0.60 23.69 0.69
N GLU A 286 0.31 24.40 -0.39
CA GLU A 286 1.24 24.61 -1.52
C GLU A 286 2.55 25.26 -1.08
N ALA A 287 2.50 26.30 -0.24
CA ALA A 287 3.70 27.04 0.16
C ALA A 287 4.73 26.17 0.92
N ALA A 288 4.27 25.30 1.80
CA ALA A 288 5.14 24.36 2.51
C ALA A 288 5.74 23.32 1.55
N LEU A 289 4.92 22.80 0.64
CA LEU A 289 5.36 21.86 -0.38
C LEU A 289 6.44 22.47 -1.28
N ARG A 290 6.21 23.69 -1.80
CA ARG A 290 7.19 24.40 -2.63
C ARG A 290 8.54 24.58 -1.95
N ARG A 291 8.56 24.94 -0.65
CA ARG A 291 9.82 25.04 0.11
C ARG A 291 10.56 23.72 0.18
N ALA A 292 9.86 22.62 0.46
CA ALA A 292 10.45 21.30 0.52
C ALA A 292 10.99 20.83 -0.85
N ILE A 293 10.24 21.10 -1.93
CA ILE A 293 10.66 20.76 -3.30
C ILE A 293 11.88 21.59 -3.73
N ALA A 294 11.91 22.88 -3.41
CA ALA A 294 12.98 23.79 -3.81
C ALA A 294 14.37 23.37 -3.31
N ARG A 295 14.45 22.53 -2.28
CA ARG A 295 15.70 22.00 -1.73
C ARG A 295 16.48 21.14 -2.73
N TYR A 296 15.78 20.39 -3.57
CA TYR A 296 16.38 19.50 -4.56
C TYR A 296 15.96 19.83 -6.00
N TYR A 297 14.96 20.68 -6.18
CA TYR A 297 14.51 21.18 -7.49
C TYR A 297 14.20 22.69 -7.39
N PRO A 298 15.21 23.56 -7.47
CA PRO A 298 15.01 25.02 -7.40
C PRO A 298 14.13 25.57 -8.52
N GLY A 299 14.11 24.90 -9.70
CA GLY A 299 13.26 25.24 -10.84
C GLY A 299 11.77 25.32 -10.53
N ILE A 300 11.31 24.77 -9.40
CA ILE A 300 9.91 24.85 -8.93
C ILE A 300 9.44 26.30 -8.73
N ALA A 301 10.35 27.25 -8.50
CA ALA A 301 10.01 28.66 -8.32
C ALA A 301 9.34 29.28 -9.56
N ALA A 302 9.70 28.80 -10.76
CA ALA A 302 9.14 29.25 -12.04
C ALA A 302 8.01 28.37 -12.59
N ARG A 303 7.58 27.38 -11.81
CA ARG A 303 6.59 26.39 -12.28
C ARG A 303 5.30 26.46 -11.45
N GLU A 304 4.20 26.21 -12.11
CA GLU A 304 2.90 26.07 -11.47
C GLU A 304 2.69 24.63 -11.01
N ILE A 305 2.12 24.45 -9.80
CA ILE A 305 1.61 23.17 -9.31
C ILE A 305 0.15 23.34 -8.92
N VAL A 306 -0.64 22.31 -9.19
CA VAL A 306 -2.08 22.29 -8.89
C VAL A 306 -2.43 21.09 -8.00
N PRO A 307 -3.44 21.22 -7.10
CA PRO A 307 -3.94 20.09 -6.34
C PRO A 307 -4.33 18.92 -7.26
N ALA A 308 -3.86 17.71 -6.98
CA ALA A 308 -4.08 16.55 -7.83
C ALA A 308 -4.91 15.47 -7.15
N GLN A 309 -4.43 14.94 -6.05
CA GLN A 309 -5.12 13.89 -5.31
C GLN A 309 -4.80 13.93 -3.81
N CYS A 310 -5.66 13.25 -3.05
CA CYS A 310 -5.50 13.00 -1.63
C CYS A 310 -5.66 11.51 -1.34
N GLY A 311 -4.81 10.96 -0.50
CA GLY A 311 -4.88 9.57 -0.02
C GLY A 311 -4.74 9.51 1.49
N ILE A 312 -5.18 8.40 2.10
CA ILE A 312 -5.09 8.19 3.55
C ILE A 312 -4.34 6.89 3.82
N ARG A 313 -3.31 6.98 4.66
CA ARG A 313 -2.53 5.83 5.13
C ARG A 313 -3.23 5.20 6.33
N ALA A 314 -3.41 3.89 6.30
CA ALA A 314 -3.90 3.09 7.44
C ALA A 314 -2.74 2.90 8.43
N LYS A 315 -2.70 3.74 9.46
CA LYS A 315 -1.68 3.68 10.51
C LYS A 315 -2.19 2.95 11.75
N THR A 316 -1.28 2.30 12.47
CA THR A 316 -1.53 1.67 13.77
C THR A 316 -0.74 2.35 14.90
N ALA A 317 0.11 3.32 14.56
CA ALA A 317 0.81 4.21 15.46
C ALA A 317 0.40 5.66 15.21
N GLY A 318 0.44 6.50 16.24
CA GLY A 318 0.12 7.91 16.22
C GLY A 318 1.30 8.81 15.83
N PRO A 319 1.08 10.14 15.81
CA PRO A 319 2.16 11.10 15.58
C PRO A 319 3.23 11.00 16.70
N GLY A 320 4.50 11.00 16.28
CA GLY A 320 5.63 10.88 17.22
C GLY A 320 5.94 9.46 17.71
N GLU A 321 5.09 8.48 17.43
CA GLU A 321 5.37 7.08 17.74
C GLU A 321 6.22 6.43 16.64
N PRO A 322 7.06 5.43 16.96
CA PRO A 322 7.80 4.67 15.96
C PRO A 322 6.88 4.03 14.92
N ALA A 323 7.31 4.06 13.66
CA ALA A 323 6.58 3.42 12.58
C ALA A 323 6.41 1.92 12.85
N GLN A 324 5.17 1.45 12.78
CA GLN A 324 4.83 0.04 12.98
C GLN A 324 4.99 -0.76 11.69
N ASP A 325 5.26 -2.05 11.84
CA ASP A 325 5.28 -3.02 10.75
C ASP A 325 3.85 -3.35 10.27
N PHE A 326 3.74 -4.02 9.14
CA PHE A 326 2.52 -4.72 8.75
C PHE A 326 2.19 -5.80 9.76
N ARG A 327 0.92 -6.03 9.97
CA ARG A 327 0.47 -7.05 10.90
C ARG A 327 -0.58 -7.94 10.25
N ILE A 328 -0.34 -9.24 10.28
CA ILE A 328 -1.27 -10.28 9.82
C ILE A 328 -1.49 -11.22 11.00
N ASP A 329 -2.66 -11.15 11.59
CA ASP A 329 -3.02 -11.96 12.75
C ASP A 329 -4.02 -13.04 12.35
N GLY A 330 -3.64 -14.27 12.58
CA GLY A 330 -4.49 -15.45 12.38
C GLY A 330 -4.99 -16.06 13.70
N PRO A 331 -5.59 -17.24 13.62
CA PRO A 331 -6.11 -17.98 14.79
C PRO A 331 -5.09 -18.21 15.90
N ALA A 332 -3.82 -18.38 15.54
CA ALA A 332 -2.73 -18.58 16.51
C ALA A 332 -2.51 -17.37 17.42
N GLN A 333 -2.83 -16.14 16.95
CA GLN A 333 -2.68 -14.91 17.70
C GLN A 333 -3.92 -14.62 18.55
N HIS A 334 -5.10 -14.55 17.94
CA HIS A 334 -6.33 -14.06 18.60
C HIS A 334 -7.31 -15.17 18.99
N GLY A 335 -7.04 -16.42 18.68
CA GLY A 335 -7.85 -17.57 19.12
C GLY A 335 -9.17 -17.80 18.37
N ILE A 336 -9.46 -17.04 17.30
CA ILE A 336 -10.71 -17.19 16.52
C ILE A 336 -10.44 -18.06 15.30
N PRO A 337 -10.98 -19.31 15.24
CA PRO A 337 -10.77 -20.18 14.09
C PRO A 337 -11.30 -19.55 12.79
N GLY A 338 -10.51 -19.66 11.72
CA GLY A 338 -10.89 -19.22 10.39
C GLY A 338 -10.85 -17.70 10.15
N LEU A 339 -10.50 -16.87 11.14
CA LEU A 339 -10.32 -15.43 10.95
C LEU A 339 -8.86 -15.06 10.73
N VAL A 340 -8.60 -14.25 9.71
CA VAL A 340 -7.30 -13.60 9.47
C VAL A 340 -7.52 -12.11 9.33
N ASN A 341 -6.82 -11.30 10.11
CA ASN A 341 -6.88 -9.84 10.06
C ASN A 341 -5.59 -9.25 9.51
N LEU A 342 -5.70 -8.30 8.57
CA LEU A 342 -4.57 -7.53 8.05
C LEU A 342 -4.68 -6.08 8.53
N PHE A 343 -3.68 -5.62 9.29
CA PHE A 343 -3.65 -4.27 9.86
C PHE A 343 -2.45 -3.47 9.41
N GLY A 344 -2.63 -2.14 9.33
CA GLY A 344 -1.54 -1.22 9.04
C GLY A 344 -0.97 -1.34 7.62
N ILE A 345 -1.75 -1.89 6.67
CA ILE A 345 -1.28 -2.08 5.30
C ILE A 345 -1.36 -0.73 4.56
N GLU A 346 -0.31 0.06 4.75
CA GLU A 346 0.01 1.30 4.03
C GLU A 346 1.09 1.05 2.96
N SER A 347 1.91 2.06 2.57
CA SER A 347 3.09 1.79 1.75
C SER A 347 4.07 0.85 2.50
N PRO A 348 4.54 -0.22 1.86
CA PRO A 348 4.49 -0.58 0.43
C PRO A 348 3.36 -1.58 0.05
N GLY A 349 2.17 -1.50 0.62
CA GLY A 349 1.09 -2.48 0.47
C GLY A 349 0.68 -2.78 -0.98
N LEU A 350 0.73 -1.81 -1.90
CA LEU A 350 0.49 -2.04 -3.32
C LEU A 350 1.53 -3.01 -3.91
N THR A 351 2.82 -2.72 -3.71
CA THR A 351 3.92 -3.57 -4.15
C THR A 351 3.86 -4.96 -3.51
N ALA A 352 3.55 -5.00 -2.23
CA ALA A 352 3.53 -6.21 -1.42
C ALA A 352 2.26 -7.05 -1.56
N ALA A 353 1.23 -6.59 -2.29
CA ALA A 353 -0.11 -7.17 -2.26
C ALA A 353 -0.14 -8.67 -2.54
N LEU A 354 0.60 -9.15 -3.55
CA LEU A 354 0.65 -10.56 -3.90
C LEU A 354 1.35 -11.40 -2.82
N ALA A 355 2.46 -10.92 -2.27
CA ALA A 355 3.17 -11.61 -1.19
C ALA A 355 2.36 -11.63 0.12
N LEU A 356 1.68 -10.51 0.45
CA LEU A 356 0.78 -10.45 1.60
C LEU A 356 -0.39 -11.43 1.47
N ALA A 357 -0.90 -11.62 0.25
CA ALA A 357 -1.95 -12.60 -0.03
C ALA A 357 -1.48 -14.03 0.28
N GLU A 358 -0.28 -14.42 -0.14
CA GLU A 358 0.28 -15.74 0.17
C GLU A 358 0.47 -15.93 1.69
N ILE A 359 1.00 -14.92 2.37
CA ILE A 359 1.19 -14.97 3.83
C ILE A 359 -0.15 -15.08 4.55
N ALA A 360 -1.16 -14.31 4.15
CA ALA A 360 -2.48 -14.35 4.77
C ALA A 360 -3.19 -15.69 4.54
N THR A 361 -3.06 -16.27 3.34
CA THR A 361 -3.67 -17.57 3.02
C THR A 361 -2.97 -18.73 3.74
N ALA A 362 -1.67 -18.65 4.00
CA ALA A 362 -0.95 -19.64 4.79
C ALA A 362 -1.46 -19.73 6.24
N GLN A 363 -1.87 -18.60 6.85
CA GLN A 363 -2.48 -18.59 8.20
C GLN A 363 -3.80 -19.38 8.29
N ILE A 364 -4.47 -19.61 7.16
CA ILE A 364 -5.72 -20.36 7.09
C ILE A 364 -5.44 -21.86 7.01
N ALA A 365 -4.39 -22.26 6.30
CA ALA A 365 -4.02 -23.66 6.11
C ALA A 365 -3.62 -24.36 7.40
N ASP A 366 -3.04 -23.59 8.35
CA ASP A 366 -2.63 -24.08 9.67
C ASP A 366 -3.79 -24.27 10.66
N SER A 367 -5.02 -23.90 10.27
CA SER A 367 -6.20 -24.14 11.11
C SER A 367 -6.61 -25.62 10.98
N PRO A 368 -6.74 -26.39 12.09
CA PRO A 368 -7.15 -27.78 12.03
C PRO A 368 -8.49 -27.89 11.31
N ARG A 369 -8.53 -28.75 10.27
CA ARG A 369 -9.80 -29.12 9.62
C ARG A 369 -10.63 -29.85 10.65
N THR A 370 -11.57 -29.12 11.28
CA THR A 370 -12.57 -29.78 12.12
C THR A 370 -13.41 -30.68 11.21
N PRO A 371 -13.61 -31.97 11.57
CA PRO A 371 -14.33 -32.94 10.75
C PRO A 371 -15.81 -32.56 10.51
#